data_bc3bb657269ac4cabb1cd9f5afe84113
#
_entry.id   bc3bb657269ac4cabb1cd9f5afe84113
#
_cell.length_a   1.000
_cell.length_b   1.000
_cell.length_c   1.000
_cell.angle_alpha   90.00
_cell.angle_beta   90.00
_cell.angle_gamma   90.00
#
_symmetry.space_group_name_H-M   'P 1'
#
loop_
_entity.id
_entity.type
_entity.pdbx_description
1 polymer ?
#
loop_
_entity_poly.entity_id
_entity_poly.type
_entity_poly.pdbx_seq_one_letter_code
_entity_poly.pdbx_strand_id
1 'polypeptide(L)'
;MKRAIWSLIILCAMTEGAKPESIQLSLPIACTLGADCFIQQYTDVDPGPEARDYRCGIATYDGHEGTDFRVMSLDAAAKGVPVLASAAGRVKASRDGVEDRLLASPEDAADIAGRECGNGVVIDHGGGWETQYCHFKRGSVTARVGDAVAAGAPLGQVGYSGRAQFAHVHLTVLKNGQIVDPFSGKTQDGTCDAPGAEQSASL
;
A
#
# COMPACT_ATOMS: atom_id res chain seq x y z
N MET A 1 -43.82 40.73 37.49
CA MET A 1 -43.36 39.33 37.35
C MET A 1 -42.48 39.24 36.10
N LYS A 2 -41.15 39.18 36.31
CA LYS A 2 -40.17 39.08 35.18
C LYS A 2 -39.74 37.63 35.09
N ARG A 3 -40.06 36.97 33.96
CA ARG A 3 -39.64 35.59 33.68
C ARG A 3 -38.23 35.64 33.05
N ALA A 4 -37.23 35.05 33.71
CA ALA A 4 -35.91 34.84 33.18
C ALA A 4 -35.92 33.59 32.29
N ILE A 5 -35.56 33.76 31.01
CA ILE A 5 -35.35 32.68 30.05
C ILE A 5 -33.89 32.24 30.14
N TRP A 6 -33.63 31.04 30.63
CA TRP A 6 -32.30 30.47 30.64
C TRP A 6 -32.09 29.71 29.31
N SER A 7 -31.24 30.27 28.44
CA SER A 7 -30.81 29.58 27.22
C SER A 7 -29.78 28.52 27.57
N LEU A 8 -30.16 27.29 27.36
CA LEU A 8 -29.27 26.14 27.50
C LEU A 8 -28.36 26.07 26.26
N ILE A 9 -27.08 26.42 26.39
CA ILE A 9 -26.08 26.24 25.36
C ILE A 9 -25.63 24.79 25.43
N ILE A 10 -26.04 23.96 24.44
CA ILE A 10 -25.53 22.59 24.25
C ILE A 10 -24.16 22.70 23.62
N LEU A 11 -23.11 22.49 24.42
CA LEU A 11 -21.74 22.37 23.93
C LEU A 11 -21.59 20.99 23.28
N CYS A 12 -21.59 20.97 21.94
CA CYS A 12 -21.30 19.74 21.20
C CYS A 12 -19.80 19.45 21.30
N ALA A 13 -19.41 18.58 22.22
CA ALA A 13 -18.03 18.10 22.34
C ALA A 13 -17.73 17.24 21.11
N MET A 14 -16.91 17.77 20.20
CA MET A 14 -16.31 16.96 19.14
C MET A 14 -15.32 15.99 19.81
N THR A 15 -15.70 14.73 19.89
CA THR A 15 -14.77 13.67 20.27
C THR A 15 -13.78 13.51 19.13
N GLU A 16 -12.55 13.98 19.30
CA GLU A 16 -11.43 13.56 18.46
C GLU A 16 -11.35 12.03 18.58
N GLY A 17 -11.64 11.32 17.49
CA GLY A 17 -11.50 9.88 17.44
C GLY A 17 -10.07 9.48 17.81
N ALA A 18 -9.93 8.55 18.74
CA ALA A 18 -8.63 8.00 19.13
C ALA A 18 -7.90 7.53 17.87
N LYS A 19 -6.66 7.99 17.68
CA LYS A 19 -5.82 7.55 16.57
C LYS A 19 -5.56 6.06 16.70
N PRO A 20 -5.69 5.25 15.63
CA PRO A 20 -5.50 3.82 15.72
C PRO A 20 -4.07 3.46 16.12
N GLU A 21 -3.90 2.68 17.16
CA GLU A 21 -2.62 2.14 17.62
C GLU A 21 -2.11 1.06 16.65
N SER A 22 -3.03 0.32 16.04
CA SER A 22 -2.79 -0.69 14.98
C SER A 22 -3.66 -0.42 13.77
N ILE A 23 -3.24 -0.90 12.60
CA ILE A 23 -4.02 -0.85 11.37
C ILE A 23 -4.45 -2.26 10.96
N GLN A 24 -5.70 -2.40 10.52
CA GLN A 24 -6.20 -3.62 9.88
C GLN A 24 -6.18 -3.39 8.37
N LEU A 25 -5.49 -4.24 7.65
CA LEU A 25 -5.34 -4.15 6.21
C LEU A 25 -6.14 -5.26 5.50
N SER A 26 -6.72 -4.94 4.37
CA SER A 26 -7.27 -5.90 3.41
C SER A 26 -6.39 -5.96 2.16
N LEU A 27 -6.59 -6.98 1.33
CA LEU A 27 -5.85 -7.14 0.08
C LEU A 27 -5.93 -5.87 -0.78
N PRO A 28 -4.80 -5.38 -1.33
CA PRO A 28 -4.75 -4.17 -2.14
C PRO A 28 -5.23 -4.38 -3.57
N ILE A 29 -5.76 -5.53 -3.90
CA ILE A 29 -6.07 -5.96 -5.26
C ILE A 29 -7.35 -6.80 -5.26
N ALA A 30 -8.19 -6.61 -6.29
CA ALA A 30 -9.42 -7.38 -6.48
C ALA A 30 -9.11 -8.72 -7.18
N CYS A 31 -8.66 -9.69 -6.40
CA CYS A 31 -8.33 -11.03 -6.89
C CYS A 31 -8.48 -12.09 -5.80
N THR A 32 -8.34 -13.36 -6.18
CA THR A 32 -8.28 -14.51 -5.28
C THR A 32 -6.86 -15.03 -5.24
N LEU A 33 -6.17 -14.84 -4.09
CA LEU A 33 -4.79 -15.30 -3.91
C LEU A 33 -4.66 -16.80 -4.20
N GLY A 34 -3.65 -17.15 -4.99
CA GLY A 34 -3.38 -18.51 -5.41
C GLY A 34 -4.22 -19.00 -6.61
N ALA A 35 -5.21 -18.21 -7.07
CA ALA A 35 -6.03 -18.53 -8.23
C ALA A 35 -5.75 -17.62 -9.43
N ASP A 36 -5.90 -16.32 -9.28
CA ASP A 36 -5.73 -15.32 -10.35
C ASP A 36 -4.70 -14.22 -10.03
N CYS A 37 -4.14 -14.28 -8.82
CA CYS A 37 -3.00 -13.48 -8.38
C CYS A 37 -2.21 -14.23 -7.30
N PHE A 38 -0.98 -13.76 -7.01
CA PHE A 38 -0.16 -14.28 -5.93
C PHE A 38 0.84 -13.22 -5.43
N ILE A 39 1.37 -13.44 -4.23
CA ILE A 39 2.46 -12.61 -3.71
C ILE A 39 3.75 -13.10 -4.35
N GLN A 40 4.39 -12.22 -5.13
CA GLN A 40 5.65 -12.51 -5.80
C GLN A 40 6.84 -12.23 -4.89
N GLN A 41 6.78 -11.12 -4.15
CA GLN A 41 7.84 -10.67 -3.25
C GLN A 41 7.22 -10.00 -2.02
N TYR A 42 7.87 -10.20 -0.88
CA TYR A 42 7.53 -9.57 0.41
C TYR A 42 8.47 -8.39 0.69
N THR A 43 8.15 -7.63 1.73
CA THR A 43 9.05 -6.59 2.26
C THR A 43 10.37 -7.24 2.70
N ASP A 44 11.49 -6.61 2.35
CA ASP A 44 12.79 -6.97 2.90
C ASP A 44 12.91 -6.48 4.34
N VAL A 45 13.13 -7.40 5.28
CA VAL A 45 13.28 -7.05 6.70
C VAL A 45 14.75 -6.95 7.12
N ASP A 46 15.69 -7.32 6.25
CA ASP A 46 17.12 -7.21 6.52
C ASP A 46 17.59 -5.77 6.27
N PRO A 47 18.23 -5.08 7.22
CA PRO A 47 18.74 -3.72 7.02
C PRO A 47 20.13 -3.70 6.33
N GLY A 48 20.69 -4.86 6.04
CA GLY A 48 22.01 -5.02 5.42
C GLY A 48 21.92 -5.32 3.92
N PRO A 49 23.01 -5.78 3.30
CA PRO A 49 23.04 -6.11 1.88
C PRO A 49 22.47 -7.49 1.54
N GLU A 50 22.06 -8.26 2.54
CA GLU A 50 21.36 -9.53 2.35
C GLU A 50 19.85 -9.26 2.33
N ALA A 51 19.07 -10.12 1.67
CA ALA A 51 17.62 -9.97 1.59
C ALA A 51 16.93 -11.10 2.34
N ARG A 52 15.94 -10.77 3.18
CA ARG A 52 15.10 -11.74 3.91
C ARG A 52 13.67 -11.24 3.99
N ASP A 53 12.74 -12.12 3.68
CA ASP A 53 11.34 -11.86 3.97
C ASP A 53 11.03 -12.09 5.47
N TYR A 54 9.83 -11.69 5.90
CA TYR A 54 9.40 -11.80 7.30
C TYR A 54 9.41 -13.23 7.86
N ARG A 55 9.47 -14.27 7.01
CA ARG A 55 9.59 -15.69 7.38
C ARG A 55 11.01 -16.20 7.33
N CYS A 56 12.01 -15.35 7.24
CA CYS A 56 13.42 -15.67 7.04
C CYS A 56 13.70 -16.39 5.71
N GLY A 57 12.79 -16.26 4.75
CA GLY A 57 12.92 -16.83 3.41
C GLY A 57 13.56 -15.84 2.42
N ILE A 58 13.62 -16.27 1.18
CA ILE A 58 14.26 -15.54 0.06
C ILE A 58 13.24 -14.94 -0.92
N ALA A 59 11.96 -14.88 -0.54
CA ALA A 59 10.92 -14.32 -1.41
C ALA A 59 10.89 -12.78 -1.34
N THR A 60 12.07 -12.16 -1.51
CA THR A 60 12.29 -10.72 -1.55
C THR A 60 13.62 -10.41 -2.24
N TYR A 61 14.03 -9.14 -2.29
CA TYR A 61 15.36 -8.69 -2.74
C TYR A 61 15.82 -7.51 -1.89
N ASP A 62 17.14 -7.26 -1.84
CA ASP A 62 17.77 -6.20 -1.06
C ASP A 62 17.11 -4.83 -1.30
N GLY A 63 16.64 -4.22 -0.22
CA GLY A 63 15.97 -2.93 -0.21
C GLY A 63 14.53 -2.94 -0.76
N HIS A 64 13.84 -4.08 -0.81
CA HIS A 64 12.43 -4.12 -1.21
C HIS A 64 11.52 -3.56 -0.11
N GLU A 65 10.91 -2.41 -0.38
CA GLU A 65 10.18 -1.61 0.60
C GLU A 65 8.69 -1.97 0.74
N GLY A 66 8.24 -3.10 0.20
CA GLY A 66 6.82 -3.46 0.27
C GLY A 66 6.52 -4.90 -0.16
N THR A 67 5.27 -5.16 -0.47
CA THR A 67 4.77 -6.46 -0.93
C THR A 67 4.23 -6.34 -2.34
N ASP A 68 4.68 -7.24 -3.24
CA ASP A 68 4.26 -7.28 -4.65
C ASP A 68 3.14 -8.30 -4.86
N PHE A 69 1.95 -7.81 -5.16
CA PHE A 69 0.79 -8.62 -5.55
C PHE A 69 0.72 -8.68 -7.08
N ARG A 70 1.20 -9.78 -7.63
CA ARG A 70 1.32 -10.00 -9.07
C ARG A 70 0.05 -10.62 -9.65
N VAL A 71 -0.39 -10.13 -10.82
CA VAL A 71 -1.39 -10.77 -11.67
C VAL A 71 -0.73 -11.79 -12.61
N MET A 72 -1.52 -12.72 -13.14
CA MET A 72 -1.01 -13.89 -13.89
C MET A 72 -0.29 -13.53 -15.19
N SER A 73 -0.64 -12.41 -15.83
CA SER A 73 -0.05 -11.98 -17.10
C SER A 73 -0.31 -10.52 -17.40
N LEU A 74 0.38 -9.96 -18.40
CA LEU A 74 0.08 -8.65 -18.97
C LEU A 74 -1.35 -8.60 -19.55
N ASP A 75 -1.84 -9.68 -20.13
CA ASP A 75 -3.21 -9.77 -20.64
C ASP A 75 -4.24 -9.69 -19.52
N ALA A 76 -3.94 -10.26 -18.34
CA ALA A 76 -4.79 -10.11 -17.15
C ALA A 76 -4.82 -8.65 -16.71
N ALA A 77 -3.67 -7.98 -16.63
CA ALA A 77 -3.59 -6.55 -16.31
C ALA A 77 -4.32 -5.68 -17.35
N ALA A 78 -4.19 -6.00 -18.64
CA ALA A 78 -4.85 -5.28 -19.72
C ALA A 78 -6.39 -5.31 -19.62
N LYS A 79 -6.96 -6.39 -19.10
CA LYS A 79 -8.40 -6.53 -18.84
C LYS A 79 -8.92 -5.64 -17.70
N GLY A 80 -8.01 -5.09 -16.89
CA GLY A 80 -8.33 -4.16 -15.83
C GLY A 80 -8.62 -4.86 -14.49
N VAL A 81 -7.58 -5.14 -13.71
CA VAL A 81 -7.69 -5.66 -12.35
C VAL A 81 -7.67 -4.48 -11.38
N PRO A 82 -8.73 -4.25 -10.56
CA PRO A 82 -8.76 -3.11 -9.66
C PRO A 82 -7.72 -3.19 -8.55
N VAL A 83 -7.06 -2.04 -8.28
CA VAL A 83 -6.29 -1.81 -7.05
C VAL A 83 -7.22 -1.19 -6.03
N LEU A 84 -7.19 -1.70 -4.81
CA LEU A 84 -8.11 -1.37 -3.73
C LEU A 84 -7.38 -0.73 -2.55
N ALA A 85 -8.04 0.21 -1.86
CA ALA A 85 -7.54 0.75 -0.60
C ALA A 85 -7.52 -0.35 0.47
N SER A 86 -6.36 -0.66 1.03
CA SER A 86 -6.22 -1.70 2.06
C SER A 86 -6.88 -1.32 3.38
N ALA A 87 -7.03 -0.04 3.68
CA ALA A 87 -7.73 0.48 4.84
C ALA A 87 -8.42 1.81 4.50
N ALA A 88 -9.37 2.23 5.35
CA ALA A 88 -10.01 3.53 5.22
C ALA A 88 -9.02 4.65 5.54
N GLY A 89 -9.11 5.79 4.83
CA GLY A 89 -8.22 6.93 5.07
C GLY A 89 -8.50 8.10 4.15
N ARG A 90 -7.52 8.97 4.02
CA ARG A 90 -7.54 10.14 3.14
C ARG A 90 -6.39 10.10 2.16
N VAL A 91 -6.67 10.30 0.89
CA VAL A 91 -5.63 10.35 -0.14
C VAL A 91 -4.69 11.53 0.12
N LYS A 92 -3.43 11.22 0.39
CA LYS A 92 -2.36 12.19 0.69
C LYS A 92 -1.63 12.63 -0.58
N ALA A 93 -1.42 11.69 -1.50
CA ALA A 93 -0.78 11.95 -2.79
C ALA A 93 -1.33 11.00 -3.87
N SER A 94 -1.31 11.46 -5.12
CA SER A 94 -1.59 10.63 -6.28
C SER A 94 -0.77 11.10 -7.48
N ARG A 95 -0.39 10.17 -8.33
CA ARG A 95 0.31 10.43 -9.59
C ARG A 95 -0.24 9.52 -10.67
N ASP A 96 -0.44 10.08 -11.87
CA ASP A 96 -0.80 9.35 -13.08
C ASP A 96 -0.03 9.92 -14.28
N GLY A 97 -0.06 9.23 -15.43
CA GLY A 97 0.55 9.67 -16.68
C GLY A 97 1.91 9.04 -17.01
N VAL A 98 2.55 8.31 -16.07
CA VAL A 98 3.76 7.52 -16.36
C VAL A 98 3.36 6.33 -17.21
N GLU A 99 4.13 6.07 -18.29
CA GLU A 99 3.87 4.97 -19.21
C GLU A 99 4.05 3.59 -18.60
N ASP A 100 3.20 2.65 -19.02
CA ASP A 100 3.37 1.23 -18.73
C ASP A 100 4.47 0.68 -19.63
N ARG A 101 5.67 0.53 -19.07
CA ARG A 101 6.85 -0.02 -19.73
C ARG A 101 7.59 -0.94 -18.78
N LEU A 102 7.73 -2.21 -19.15
CA LEU A 102 8.53 -3.15 -18.37
C LEU A 102 10.00 -2.76 -18.41
N LEU A 103 10.67 -2.85 -17.27
CA LEU A 103 12.12 -2.69 -17.22
C LEU A 103 12.80 -3.94 -17.78
N ALA A 104 13.52 -3.78 -18.86
CA ALA A 104 14.29 -4.84 -19.53
C ALA A 104 15.81 -4.60 -19.46
N SER A 105 16.24 -3.37 -19.13
CA SER A 105 17.64 -3.00 -19.12
C SER A 105 17.99 -1.99 -18.02
N PRO A 106 19.29 -1.81 -17.70
CA PRO A 106 19.75 -0.75 -16.81
C PRO A 106 19.41 0.67 -17.30
N GLU A 107 19.37 0.87 -18.61
CA GLU A 107 19.01 2.16 -19.23
C GLU A 107 17.54 2.50 -18.93
N ASP A 108 16.63 1.52 -18.98
CA ASP A 108 15.24 1.72 -18.61
C ASP A 108 15.13 2.18 -17.15
N ALA A 109 15.96 1.64 -16.26
CA ALA A 109 15.99 2.05 -14.87
C ALA A 109 16.46 3.50 -14.67
N ALA A 110 17.43 3.95 -15.47
CA ALA A 110 17.90 5.33 -15.44
C ALA A 110 16.82 6.33 -15.89
N ASP A 111 16.03 5.98 -16.90
CA ASP A 111 14.93 6.82 -17.42
C ASP A 111 13.81 7.08 -16.42
N ILE A 112 13.65 6.21 -15.44
CA ILE A 112 12.60 6.32 -14.41
C ILE A 112 13.10 6.79 -13.05
N ALA A 113 14.39 7.16 -12.94
CA ALA A 113 14.97 7.64 -11.68
C ALA A 113 14.12 8.77 -11.06
N GLY A 114 13.79 8.64 -9.75
CA GLY A 114 12.89 9.51 -9.03
C GLY A 114 11.39 9.30 -9.36
N ARG A 115 11.05 8.31 -10.19
CA ARG A 115 9.69 7.93 -10.53
C ARG A 115 9.49 6.42 -10.46
N GLU A 116 10.25 5.75 -9.60
CA GLU A 116 10.29 4.28 -9.46
C GLU A 116 8.90 3.71 -9.15
N CYS A 117 8.09 4.37 -8.33
CA CYS A 117 6.69 3.99 -8.05
C CYS A 117 5.78 4.05 -9.30
N GLY A 118 6.17 4.78 -10.36
CA GLY A 118 5.30 4.98 -11.52
C GLY A 118 4.05 5.77 -11.18
N ASN A 119 2.90 5.30 -11.63
CA ASN A 119 1.59 5.82 -11.23
C ASN A 119 1.19 5.18 -9.89
N GLY A 120 0.55 5.95 -9.02
CA GLY A 120 0.24 5.43 -7.69
C GLY A 120 -0.51 6.39 -6.80
N VAL A 121 -0.85 5.90 -5.61
CA VAL A 121 -1.62 6.61 -4.59
C VAL A 121 -0.96 6.40 -3.23
N VAL A 122 -0.95 7.45 -2.40
CA VAL A 122 -0.61 7.36 -0.97
C VAL A 122 -1.83 7.73 -0.16
N ILE A 123 -2.16 6.91 0.83
CA ILE A 123 -3.29 7.12 1.75
C ILE A 123 -2.76 7.30 3.17
N ASP A 124 -3.20 8.37 3.83
CA ASP A 124 -3.01 8.59 5.26
C ASP A 124 -4.22 8.01 6.02
N HIS A 125 -3.96 7.07 6.94
CA HIS A 125 -4.95 6.41 7.76
C HIS A 125 -5.07 7.02 9.17
N GLY A 126 -4.30 8.07 9.44
CA GLY A 126 -4.18 8.64 10.77
C GLY A 126 -3.24 7.84 11.68
N GLY A 127 -2.93 8.40 12.87
CA GLY A 127 -2.03 7.75 13.82
C GLY A 127 -0.59 7.53 13.33
N GLY A 128 -0.19 8.14 12.21
CA GLY A 128 1.11 7.93 11.58
C GLY A 128 1.17 6.70 10.65
N TRP A 129 0.04 6.07 10.38
CA TRP A 129 -0.07 4.98 9.40
C TRP A 129 -0.32 5.54 8.01
N GLU A 130 0.43 5.06 7.04
CA GLU A 130 0.26 5.35 5.61
C GLU A 130 0.39 4.07 4.80
N THR A 131 -0.30 4.02 3.65
CA THR A 131 -0.07 3.01 2.62
C THR A 131 0.23 3.68 1.29
N GLN A 132 1.21 3.14 0.57
CA GLN A 132 1.56 3.56 -0.77
C GLN A 132 1.34 2.41 -1.74
N TYR A 133 0.65 2.71 -2.84
CA TYR A 133 0.33 1.77 -3.92
C TYR A 133 1.02 2.25 -5.18
N CYS A 134 1.82 1.39 -5.81
CA CYS A 134 2.61 1.73 -6.98
C CYS A 134 2.26 0.88 -8.21
N HIS A 135 2.83 1.27 -9.35
CA HIS A 135 2.78 0.58 -10.64
C HIS A 135 1.39 0.50 -11.26
N PHE A 136 0.51 1.48 -10.98
CA PHE A 136 -0.81 1.53 -11.61
C PHE A 136 -0.70 1.71 -13.12
N LYS A 137 -1.71 1.20 -13.81
CA LYS A 137 -1.89 1.39 -15.24
C LYS A 137 -2.06 2.89 -15.56
N ARG A 138 -1.37 3.36 -16.60
CA ARG A 138 -1.48 4.76 -17.05
C ARG A 138 -2.92 5.13 -17.37
N GLY A 139 -3.36 6.27 -16.85
CA GLY A 139 -4.72 6.80 -17.06
C GLY A 139 -5.80 6.11 -16.22
N SER A 140 -5.42 5.23 -15.26
CA SER A 140 -6.39 4.48 -14.46
C SER A 140 -6.60 5.02 -13.05
N VAL A 141 -5.75 5.92 -12.57
CA VAL A 141 -5.87 6.45 -11.20
C VAL A 141 -7.14 7.29 -11.07
N THR A 142 -8.04 6.86 -10.19
CA THR A 142 -9.33 7.55 -9.94
C THR A 142 -9.31 8.37 -8.66
N ALA A 143 -8.45 8.01 -7.70
CA ALA A 143 -8.34 8.66 -6.41
C ALA A 143 -7.63 10.02 -6.51
N ARG A 144 -8.18 11.07 -5.91
CA ARG A 144 -7.66 12.44 -5.94
C ARG A 144 -7.18 12.84 -4.54
N VAL A 145 -6.13 13.65 -4.49
CA VAL A 145 -5.65 14.22 -3.22
C VAL A 145 -6.79 14.91 -2.45
N GLY A 146 -6.95 14.52 -1.19
CA GLY A 146 -8.00 15.00 -0.31
C GLY A 146 -9.24 14.11 -0.24
N ASP A 147 -9.43 13.16 -1.15
CA ASP A 147 -10.56 12.23 -1.11
C ASP A 147 -10.52 11.37 0.16
N ALA A 148 -11.67 11.20 0.81
CA ALA A 148 -11.87 10.18 1.83
C ALA A 148 -12.21 8.85 1.13
N VAL A 149 -11.49 7.79 1.45
CA VAL A 149 -11.68 6.45 0.89
C VAL A 149 -12.01 5.45 2.00
N ALA A 150 -12.92 4.53 1.71
CA ALA A 150 -13.18 3.38 2.57
C ALA A 150 -12.21 2.24 2.25
N ALA A 151 -12.00 1.31 3.19
CA ALA A 151 -11.34 0.04 2.88
C ALA A 151 -12.07 -0.66 1.73
N GLY A 152 -11.32 -1.24 0.78
CA GLY A 152 -11.85 -1.87 -0.43
C GLY A 152 -12.29 -0.90 -1.53
N ALA A 153 -12.21 0.42 -1.35
CA ALA A 153 -12.54 1.39 -2.40
C ALA A 153 -11.53 1.26 -3.57
N PRO A 154 -12.00 1.28 -4.84
CA PRO A 154 -11.11 1.22 -6.00
C PRO A 154 -10.32 2.52 -6.13
N LEU A 155 -9.00 2.39 -6.32
CA LEU A 155 -8.05 3.50 -6.48
C LEU A 155 -7.59 3.67 -7.94
N GLY A 156 -7.62 2.60 -8.72
CA GLY A 156 -7.16 2.51 -10.10
C GLY A 156 -7.06 1.05 -10.54
N GLN A 157 -6.20 0.76 -11.50
CA GLN A 157 -5.99 -0.59 -12.05
C GLN A 157 -4.52 -0.98 -11.98
N VAL A 158 -4.26 -2.28 -11.83
CA VAL A 158 -2.92 -2.87 -11.91
C VAL A 158 -2.31 -2.57 -13.27
N GLY A 159 -1.08 -2.09 -13.26
CA GLY A 159 -0.25 -1.84 -14.44
C GLY A 159 1.17 -2.34 -14.23
N TYR A 160 2.10 -1.66 -14.89
CA TYR A 160 3.54 -1.90 -14.79
C TYR A 160 4.34 -0.63 -15.08
N SER A 161 3.80 0.52 -14.71
CA SER A 161 4.49 1.82 -14.82
C SER A 161 5.58 1.93 -13.74
N GLY A 162 6.63 2.71 -14.01
CA GLY A 162 7.75 2.87 -13.09
C GLY A 162 8.72 1.68 -13.09
N ARG A 163 9.28 1.33 -11.93
CA ARG A 163 10.28 0.25 -11.79
C ARG A 163 9.62 -1.12 -11.67
N ALA A 164 9.05 -1.61 -12.77
CA ALA A 164 8.33 -2.87 -12.80
C ALA A 164 8.86 -3.81 -13.87
N GLN A 165 9.10 -5.08 -13.53
CA GLN A 165 9.51 -6.15 -14.45
C GLN A 165 8.33 -7.06 -14.83
N PHE A 166 7.18 -6.92 -14.17
CA PHE A 166 5.94 -7.65 -14.40
C PHE A 166 4.75 -6.80 -13.95
N ALA A 167 3.54 -7.18 -14.34
CA ALA A 167 2.34 -6.48 -13.91
C ALA A 167 1.95 -6.85 -12.47
N HIS A 168 1.91 -5.85 -11.58
CA HIS A 168 1.60 -6.02 -10.16
C HIS A 168 1.16 -4.70 -9.51
N VAL A 169 0.62 -4.77 -8.33
CA VAL A 169 0.57 -3.65 -7.38
C VAL A 169 1.62 -3.89 -6.29
N HIS A 170 2.48 -2.90 -6.08
CA HIS A 170 3.40 -2.85 -4.96
C HIS A 170 2.75 -2.08 -3.82
N LEU A 171 2.65 -2.69 -2.64
CA LEU A 171 2.10 -2.08 -1.43
C LEU A 171 3.21 -1.85 -0.41
N THR A 172 3.52 -0.59 -0.11
CA THR A 172 4.32 -0.21 1.04
C THR A 172 3.41 0.21 2.20
N VAL A 173 3.67 -0.28 3.39
CA VAL A 173 3.02 0.15 4.63
C VAL A 173 4.03 0.92 5.47
N LEU A 174 3.61 2.08 5.98
CA LEU A 174 4.47 2.95 6.77
C LEU A 174 3.83 3.25 8.14
N LYS A 175 4.66 3.28 9.17
CA LYS A 175 4.33 3.80 10.50
C LYS A 175 5.31 4.89 10.89
N ASN A 176 4.84 6.13 11.02
CA ASN A 176 5.68 7.29 11.30
C ASN A 176 6.87 7.43 10.32
N GLY A 177 6.66 7.09 9.04
CA GLY A 177 7.67 7.13 8.00
C GLY A 177 8.61 5.93 7.96
N GLN A 178 8.48 4.96 8.85
CA GLN A 178 9.24 3.70 8.82
C GLN A 178 8.46 2.63 8.10
N ILE A 179 9.12 1.85 7.25
CA ILE A 179 8.54 0.71 6.54
C ILE A 179 8.18 -0.37 7.56
N VAL A 180 6.98 -0.92 7.41
CA VAL A 180 6.45 -2.01 8.24
C VAL A 180 6.03 -3.14 7.33
N ASP A 181 6.50 -4.34 7.60
CA ASP A 181 6.00 -5.53 6.92
C ASP A 181 4.54 -5.81 7.32
N PRO A 182 3.61 -5.90 6.35
CA PRO A 182 2.18 -6.00 6.65
C PRO A 182 1.75 -7.34 7.25
N PHE A 183 2.59 -8.37 7.21
CA PHE A 183 2.29 -9.70 7.73
C PHE A 183 2.79 -9.89 9.16
N SER A 184 3.96 -9.35 9.49
CA SER A 184 4.54 -9.46 10.83
C SER A 184 4.30 -8.23 11.70
N GLY A 185 3.98 -7.08 11.10
CA GLY A 185 3.86 -5.81 11.80
C GLY A 185 5.20 -5.24 12.27
N LYS A 186 6.33 -5.83 11.85
CA LYS A 186 7.69 -5.41 12.24
C LYS A 186 8.27 -4.43 11.25
N THR A 187 9.16 -3.58 11.73
CA THR A 187 9.98 -2.70 10.89
C THR A 187 11.15 -3.47 10.28
N GLN A 188 11.89 -2.85 9.36
CA GLN A 188 13.11 -3.41 8.75
C GLN A 188 14.28 -3.39 9.76
N ASP A 189 14.21 -4.24 10.78
CA ASP A 189 15.20 -4.32 11.86
C ASP A 189 16.02 -5.63 11.86
N GLY A 190 15.88 -6.43 10.80
CA GLY A 190 16.56 -7.71 10.62
C GLY A 190 15.86 -8.87 11.34
N THR A 191 14.76 -8.63 12.04
CA THR A 191 14.02 -9.70 12.73
C THR A 191 12.99 -10.33 11.80
N CYS A 192 13.04 -11.63 11.64
CA CYS A 192 12.06 -12.42 10.92
C CYS A 192 11.53 -13.55 11.81
N ASP A 193 10.36 -14.09 11.45
CA ASP A 193 9.74 -15.18 12.20
C ASP A 193 10.17 -16.53 11.60
N ALA A 194 10.81 -17.38 12.41
CA ALA A 194 11.21 -18.71 11.95
C ALA A 194 10.01 -19.51 11.43
N PRO A 195 10.18 -20.40 10.42
CA PRO A 195 9.12 -21.23 9.91
C PRO A 195 8.40 -22.00 11.03
N GLY A 196 7.08 -21.82 11.16
CA GLY A 196 6.25 -22.47 12.20
C GLY A 196 5.80 -21.57 13.35
N ALA A 197 6.24 -20.31 13.42
CA ALA A 197 5.62 -19.34 14.31
C ALA A 197 4.18 -19.06 13.86
N GLU A 198 3.22 -19.08 14.80
CA GLU A 198 1.84 -18.71 14.51
C GLU A 198 1.80 -17.24 14.09
N GLN A 199 1.29 -17.00 12.88
CA GLN A 199 1.18 -15.65 12.33
C GLN A 199 -0.14 -15.03 12.75
N SER A 200 -0.08 -13.91 13.46
CA SER A 200 -1.17 -12.96 13.48
C SER A 200 -1.10 -12.13 12.19
N ALA A 201 -1.50 -12.72 11.07
CA ALA A 201 -1.61 -12.00 9.82
C ALA A 201 -2.63 -10.86 9.97
N SER A 202 -2.22 -9.63 9.71
CA SER A 202 -3.10 -8.47 9.62
C SER A 202 -3.57 -8.17 8.18
N LEU A 203 -3.29 -9.09 7.24
CA LEU A 203 -3.81 -9.10 5.86
C LEU A 203 -4.70 -10.30 5.61
#